data_05cc7f1172950ca65d262d1110339dbc
#
_entry.id   05cc7f1172950ca65d262d1110339dbc
#
_cell.length_a   1.000
_cell.length_b   1.000
_cell.length_c   1.000
_cell.angle_alpha   90.00
_cell.angle_beta   90.00
_cell.angle_gamma   90.00
#
_symmetry.space_group_name_H-M   'P 1'
#
loop_
_entity.id
_entity.type
_entity.pdbx_description
1 polymer ?
#
loop_
_entity_poly.entity_id
_entity_poly.type
_entity_poly.pdbx_seq_one_letter_code
_entity_poly.pdbx_strand_id
1 'polypeptide(L)'
;ADIPFELIPGISAFQAAAAKLSTELTIPELVQTIILTRVSGEASAVPETEELASLAAHKASLCLYLAARHIEKAQAQLLEHYPADTPVAVCYRVGWQDEQIWVVPLAKMAAVTRENNLIRTTLYLISPALEKAITTRSRLYHPQHHHLFRPAKKPEQIK
;
A
#
# COMPACT_ATOMS: atom_id res chain seq x y z
N ALA A 1 -30.55 19.77 10.74
CA ALA A 1 -30.48 19.69 12.19
C ALA A 1 -29.13 20.27 12.62
N ASP A 2 -29.15 21.29 13.48
CA ASP A 2 -27.94 21.92 14.03
C ASP A 2 -27.38 21.06 15.17
N ILE A 3 -26.79 19.94 14.80
CA ILE A 3 -26.08 19.04 15.74
C ILE A 3 -24.65 19.52 15.83
N PRO A 4 -24.14 19.95 16.99
CA PRO A 4 -22.74 20.29 17.15
C PRO A 4 -21.86 19.07 16.92
N PHE A 5 -20.78 19.21 16.19
CA PHE A 5 -19.82 18.14 15.90
C PHE A 5 -18.38 18.67 15.94
N GLU A 6 -17.45 17.77 16.16
CA GLU A 6 -16.02 18.04 16.08
C GLU A 6 -15.34 17.04 15.13
N LEU A 7 -14.41 17.53 14.31
CA LEU A 7 -13.61 16.70 13.43
C LEU A 7 -12.27 16.38 14.11
N ILE A 8 -12.07 15.12 14.48
CA ILE A 8 -10.85 14.64 15.11
C ILE A 8 -9.98 13.97 14.04
N PRO A 9 -8.76 14.47 13.76
CA PRO A 9 -7.86 13.84 12.82
C PRO A 9 -7.38 12.48 13.31
N GLY A 10 -7.16 11.55 12.38
CA GLY A 10 -6.66 10.21 12.67
C GLY A 10 -5.79 9.68 11.56
N ILE A 11 -5.14 8.52 11.79
CA ILE A 11 -4.38 7.82 10.75
C ILE A 11 -5.29 6.90 9.95
N SER A 12 -5.03 6.79 8.65
CA SER A 12 -5.74 5.86 7.78
C SER A 12 -5.25 4.42 7.98
N ALA A 13 -6.12 3.44 7.66
CA ALA A 13 -5.77 2.01 7.76
C ALA A 13 -4.52 1.64 6.95
N PHE A 14 -4.26 2.26 5.79
CA PHE A 14 -3.04 1.99 5.01
C PHE A 14 -1.76 2.42 5.74
N GLN A 15 -1.80 3.54 6.47
CA GLN A 15 -0.66 4.01 7.27
C GLN A 15 -0.42 3.08 8.47
N ALA A 16 -1.50 2.66 9.15
CA ALA A 16 -1.41 1.69 10.24
C ALA A 16 -0.86 0.35 9.75
N ALA A 17 -1.30 -0.14 8.59
CA ALA A 17 -0.79 -1.37 7.99
C ALA A 17 0.70 -1.25 7.60
N ALA A 18 1.11 -0.14 6.97
CA ALA A 18 2.51 0.12 6.64
C ALA A 18 3.41 0.11 7.89
N ALA A 19 2.94 0.73 8.98
CA ALA A 19 3.65 0.73 10.26
C ALA A 19 3.80 -0.69 10.84
N LYS A 20 2.73 -1.50 10.82
CA LYS A 20 2.75 -2.91 11.27
C LYS A 20 3.72 -3.78 10.43
N LEU A 21 3.80 -3.51 9.14
CA LEU A 21 4.70 -4.19 8.22
C LEU A 21 6.14 -3.65 8.29
N SER A 22 6.37 -2.56 9.01
CA SER A 22 7.66 -1.84 9.08
C SER A 22 8.17 -1.48 7.69
N THR A 23 7.27 -0.99 6.82
CA THR A 23 7.54 -0.74 5.40
C THR A 23 7.14 0.69 5.03
N GLU A 24 8.02 1.37 4.29
CA GLU A 24 7.65 2.58 3.55
C GLU A 24 6.95 2.17 2.25
N LEU A 25 5.87 2.87 1.89
CA LEU A 25 5.13 2.59 0.65
C LEU A 25 5.67 3.38 -0.55
N THR A 26 6.64 4.27 -0.31
CA THR A 26 7.36 5.00 -1.35
C THR A 26 8.85 4.81 -1.16
N ILE A 27 9.50 4.14 -2.12
CA ILE A 27 10.93 3.83 -2.07
C ILE A 27 11.60 4.43 -3.30
N PRO A 28 12.68 5.22 -3.12
CA PRO A 28 13.41 5.80 -4.25
C PRO A 28 13.79 4.77 -5.30
N GLU A 29 13.63 5.13 -6.57
CA GLU A 29 13.96 4.30 -7.75
C GLU A 29 13.05 3.06 -7.93
N LEU A 30 12.18 2.73 -6.98
CA LEU A 30 11.28 1.59 -7.06
C LEU A 30 9.82 2.02 -7.25
N VAL A 31 9.27 2.79 -6.32
CA VAL A 31 7.89 3.28 -6.34
C VAL A 31 7.77 4.60 -5.59
N GLN A 32 7.13 5.60 -6.20
CA GLN A 32 7.06 6.96 -5.63
C GLN A 32 5.61 7.45 -5.41
N THR A 33 4.63 6.64 -5.78
CA THR A 33 3.21 7.02 -5.72
C THR A 33 2.43 6.02 -4.89
N ILE A 34 1.51 6.51 -4.09
CA ILE A 34 0.52 5.70 -3.38
C ILE A 34 -0.85 6.01 -3.96
N ILE A 35 -1.56 4.99 -4.42
CA ILE A 35 -2.94 5.09 -4.92
C ILE A 35 -3.87 4.50 -3.86
N LEU A 36 -4.82 5.29 -3.40
CA LEU A 36 -5.89 4.85 -2.50
C LEU A 36 -7.16 4.70 -3.33
N THR A 37 -7.69 3.48 -3.46
CA THR A 37 -8.85 3.21 -4.30
C THR A 37 -9.71 2.09 -3.75
N ARG A 38 -10.83 1.86 -4.44
CA ARG A 38 -11.76 0.75 -4.20
C ARG A 38 -12.20 0.13 -5.53
N VAL A 39 -12.83 -1.02 -5.45
CA VAL A 39 -13.49 -1.61 -6.63
C VAL A 39 -14.89 -1.02 -6.83
N SER A 40 -15.36 -1.01 -8.07
CA SER A 40 -16.77 -0.80 -8.39
C SER A 40 -17.63 -1.89 -7.72
N GLY A 41 -18.67 -1.47 -7.03
CA GLY A 41 -19.65 -2.36 -6.40
C GLY A 41 -21.05 -2.09 -6.93
N GLU A 42 -21.99 -2.97 -6.59
CA GLU A 42 -23.41 -2.84 -7.01
C GLU A 42 -24.04 -1.51 -6.58
N ALA A 43 -23.68 -1.02 -5.40
CA ALA A 43 -24.25 0.22 -4.84
C ALA A 43 -23.64 1.51 -5.40
N SER A 44 -22.41 1.47 -5.91
CA SER A 44 -21.74 2.64 -6.51
C SER A 44 -20.59 2.21 -7.42
N ALA A 45 -20.67 2.64 -8.67
CA ALA A 45 -19.57 2.51 -9.61
C ALA A 45 -18.47 3.53 -9.31
N VAL A 46 -17.25 3.25 -9.74
CA VAL A 46 -16.18 4.26 -9.88
C VAL A 46 -16.21 4.82 -11.30
N PRO A 47 -15.69 6.02 -11.55
CA PRO A 47 -15.50 6.53 -12.91
C PRO A 47 -14.64 5.56 -13.74
N GLU A 48 -14.88 5.50 -15.04
CA GLU A 48 -14.15 4.60 -15.95
C GLU A 48 -12.62 4.81 -15.89
N THR A 49 -12.18 6.06 -15.77
CA THR A 49 -10.76 6.43 -15.61
C THR A 49 -10.15 5.98 -14.28
N GLU A 50 -10.98 5.62 -13.30
CA GLU A 50 -10.58 5.16 -11.97
C GLU A 50 -10.85 3.66 -11.77
N GLU A 51 -11.23 2.94 -12.83
CA GLU A 51 -11.35 1.48 -12.78
C GLU A 51 -10.00 0.86 -12.39
N LEU A 52 -10.05 -0.23 -11.62
CA LEU A 52 -8.87 -0.82 -11.00
C LEU A 52 -7.76 -1.18 -12.01
N ALA A 53 -8.13 -1.67 -13.20
CA ALA A 53 -7.16 -1.97 -14.26
C ALA A 53 -6.41 -0.71 -14.72
N SER A 54 -7.13 0.42 -14.91
CA SER A 54 -6.52 1.70 -15.29
C SER A 54 -5.52 2.20 -14.23
N LEU A 55 -5.88 2.11 -12.96
CA LEU A 55 -5.01 2.51 -11.85
C LEU A 55 -3.83 1.54 -11.68
N ALA A 56 -4.02 0.26 -11.91
CA ALA A 56 -2.98 -0.77 -11.85
C ALA A 56 -1.87 -0.56 -12.90
N ALA A 57 -2.20 0.05 -14.04
CA ALA A 57 -1.23 0.38 -15.09
C ALA A 57 -0.08 1.30 -14.60
N HIS A 58 -0.30 2.09 -13.56
CA HIS A 58 0.73 2.92 -12.94
C HIS A 58 1.78 2.13 -12.15
N LYS A 59 1.52 0.87 -11.79
CA LYS A 59 2.40 0.01 -10.98
C LYS A 59 2.86 0.68 -9.67
N ALA A 60 2.04 1.56 -9.14
CA ALA A 60 2.25 2.28 -7.89
C ALA A 60 2.08 1.37 -6.67
N SER A 61 2.39 1.86 -5.47
CA SER A 61 1.87 1.23 -4.24
C SER A 61 0.36 1.45 -4.19
N LEU A 62 -0.42 0.38 -4.34
CA LEU A 62 -1.87 0.46 -4.44
C LEU A 62 -2.53 -0.08 -3.17
N CYS A 63 -3.33 0.77 -2.53
CA CYS A 63 -4.09 0.45 -1.32
C CYS A 63 -5.55 0.25 -1.72
N LEU A 64 -5.99 -1.00 -1.79
CA LEU A 64 -7.30 -1.38 -2.27
C LEU A 64 -8.27 -1.64 -1.12
N TYR A 65 -9.34 -0.86 -1.07
CA TYR A 65 -10.40 -0.94 -0.09
C TYR A 65 -11.64 -1.64 -0.66
N LEU A 66 -12.50 -2.13 0.21
CA LEU A 66 -13.84 -2.67 -0.10
C LEU A 66 -13.86 -3.80 -1.14
N ALA A 67 -12.74 -4.47 -1.38
CA ALA A 67 -12.59 -5.45 -2.46
C ALA A 67 -12.87 -6.91 -2.05
N ALA A 68 -12.98 -7.22 -0.75
CA ALA A 68 -13.02 -8.61 -0.27
C ALA A 68 -14.12 -9.48 -0.89
N ARG A 69 -15.28 -8.90 -1.21
CA ARG A 69 -16.40 -9.62 -1.88
C ARG A 69 -16.16 -9.85 -3.38
N HIS A 70 -15.31 -9.04 -4.00
CA HIS A 70 -15.03 -9.03 -5.44
C HIS A 70 -13.58 -9.38 -5.73
N ILE A 71 -12.93 -10.13 -4.83
CA ILE A 71 -11.48 -10.28 -4.80
C ILE A 71 -10.92 -10.98 -6.03
N GLU A 72 -11.64 -11.95 -6.61
CA GLU A 72 -11.22 -12.66 -7.83
C GLU A 72 -11.15 -11.70 -9.02
N LYS A 73 -12.18 -10.86 -9.18
CA LYS A 73 -12.21 -9.83 -10.23
C LYS A 73 -11.10 -8.82 -10.01
N ALA A 74 -10.92 -8.36 -8.78
CA ALA A 74 -9.85 -7.42 -8.43
C ALA A 74 -8.46 -8.01 -8.72
N GLN A 75 -8.22 -9.27 -8.32
CA GLN A 75 -6.95 -9.95 -8.62
C GLN A 75 -6.70 -10.07 -10.11
N ALA A 76 -7.72 -10.44 -10.91
CA ALA A 76 -7.59 -10.55 -12.36
C ALA A 76 -7.19 -9.20 -12.99
N GLN A 77 -7.86 -8.10 -12.62
CA GLN A 77 -7.55 -6.75 -13.09
C GLN A 77 -6.14 -6.28 -12.70
N LEU A 78 -5.69 -6.62 -11.49
CA LEU A 78 -4.34 -6.29 -11.03
C LEU A 78 -3.27 -7.08 -11.81
N LEU A 79 -3.52 -8.35 -12.10
CA LEU A 79 -2.61 -9.22 -12.86
C LEU A 79 -2.42 -8.80 -14.33
N GLU A 80 -3.26 -7.92 -14.85
CA GLU A 80 -3.05 -7.33 -16.20
C GLU A 80 -1.78 -6.45 -16.23
N HIS A 81 -1.36 -5.91 -15.10
CA HIS A 81 -0.27 -4.94 -15.03
C HIS A 81 0.82 -5.28 -14.02
N TYR A 82 0.48 -5.86 -12.87
CA TYR A 82 1.46 -6.28 -11.88
C TYR A 82 1.93 -7.72 -12.15
N PRO A 83 3.22 -8.03 -11.98
CA PRO A 83 3.71 -9.40 -11.95
C PRO A 83 2.96 -10.27 -10.93
N ALA A 84 2.79 -11.55 -11.23
CA ALA A 84 2.04 -12.48 -10.39
C ALA A 84 2.68 -12.71 -9.00
N ASP A 85 3.97 -12.49 -8.88
CA ASP A 85 4.78 -12.58 -7.66
C ASP A 85 4.86 -11.27 -6.88
N THR A 86 4.29 -10.16 -7.40
CA THR A 86 4.24 -8.90 -6.67
C THR A 86 3.69 -9.11 -5.26
N PRO A 87 4.40 -8.66 -4.20
CA PRO A 87 3.94 -8.85 -2.84
C PRO A 87 2.63 -8.09 -2.57
N VAL A 88 1.71 -8.77 -1.90
CA VAL A 88 0.45 -8.21 -1.42
C VAL A 88 0.31 -8.48 0.07
N ALA A 89 0.10 -7.44 0.86
CA ALA A 89 -0.32 -7.60 2.24
C ALA A 89 -1.85 -7.57 2.33
N VAL A 90 -2.43 -8.69 2.75
CA VAL A 90 -3.85 -8.83 3.06
C VAL A 90 -4.01 -8.49 4.53
N CYS A 91 -4.57 -7.31 4.83
CA CYS A 91 -4.62 -6.73 6.17
C CYS A 91 -6.07 -6.74 6.68
N TYR A 92 -6.38 -7.68 7.54
CA TYR A 92 -7.70 -7.81 8.16
C TYR A 92 -7.74 -7.11 9.50
N ARG A 93 -8.72 -6.22 9.71
CA ARG A 93 -8.99 -5.53 10.97
C ARG A 93 -7.76 -4.87 11.59
N VAL A 94 -6.97 -4.14 10.80
CA VAL A 94 -5.78 -3.43 11.30
C VAL A 94 -6.13 -2.53 12.49
N GLY A 95 -5.39 -2.70 13.58
CA GLY A 95 -5.61 -1.96 14.83
C GLY A 95 -6.66 -2.55 15.78
N TRP A 96 -7.32 -3.66 15.40
CA TRP A 96 -8.26 -4.38 16.26
C TRP A 96 -7.55 -5.49 17.05
N GLN A 97 -8.19 -6.03 18.08
CA GLN A 97 -7.62 -7.12 18.89
C GLN A 97 -7.41 -8.42 18.11
N ASP A 98 -8.26 -8.66 17.09
CA ASP A 98 -8.24 -9.82 16.20
C ASP A 98 -7.61 -9.49 14.83
N GLU A 99 -6.69 -8.51 14.80
CA GLU A 99 -5.91 -8.16 13.62
C GLU A 99 -5.14 -9.36 13.07
N GLN A 100 -5.20 -9.54 11.74
CA GLN A 100 -4.38 -10.52 11.04
C GLN A 100 -3.82 -9.91 9.75
N ILE A 101 -2.56 -10.21 9.46
CA ILE A 101 -1.88 -9.73 8.25
C ILE A 101 -1.13 -10.90 7.59
N TRP A 102 -1.40 -11.12 6.32
CA TRP A 102 -0.69 -12.10 5.47
C TRP A 102 0.04 -11.36 4.36
N VAL A 103 1.30 -11.68 4.13
CA VAL A 103 2.04 -11.19 2.95
C VAL A 103 2.21 -12.36 2.00
N VAL A 104 1.63 -12.24 0.81
CA VAL A 104 1.57 -13.30 -0.20
C VAL A 104 1.80 -12.73 -1.60
N PRO A 105 2.18 -13.55 -2.59
CA PRO A 105 2.19 -13.12 -3.99
C PRO A 105 0.77 -12.71 -4.45
N LEU A 106 0.69 -11.75 -5.38
CA LEU A 106 -0.58 -11.28 -5.96
C LEU A 106 -1.44 -12.44 -6.47
N ALA A 107 -0.83 -13.44 -7.10
CA ALA A 107 -1.52 -14.64 -7.58
C ALA A 107 -2.24 -15.44 -6.48
N LYS A 108 -1.92 -15.21 -5.20
CA LYS A 108 -2.52 -15.90 -4.04
C LYS A 108 -3.49 -15.02 -3.24
N MET A 109 -3.64 -13.76 -3.61
CA MET A 109 -4.47 -12.79 -2.86
C MET A 109 -5.92 -13.26 -2.68
N ALA A 110 -6.56 -13.74 -3.75
CA ALA A 110 -7.94 -14.22 -3.69
C ALA A 110 -8.05 -15.50 -2.85
N ALA A 111 -7.13 -16.45 -3.00
CA ALA A 111 -7.11 -17.70 -2.25
C ALA A 111 -7.06 -17.42 -0.74
N VAL A 112 -6.10 -16.62 -0.27
CA VAL A 112 -5.97 -16.25 1.15
C VAL A 112 -7.23 -15.55 1.66
N THR A 113 -7.84 -14.68 0.88
CA THR A 113 -9.09 -13.99 1.24
C THR A 113 -10.21 -14.99 1.48
N ARG A 114 -10.36 -16.01 0.62
CA ARG A 114 -11.41 -17.04 0.72
C ARG A 114 -11.15 -18.04 1.84
N GLU A 115 -9.93 -18.53 1.95
CA GLU A 115 -9.52 -19.49 3.00
C GLU A 115 -9.77 -18.95 4.40
N ASN A 116 -9.62 -17.63 4.59
CA ASN A 116 -9.86 -16.96 5.87
C ASN A 116 -11.26 -16.33 5.99
N ASN A 117 -12.17 -16.60 5.04
CA ASN A 117 -13.56 -16.09 5.04
C ASN A 117 -13.64 -14.55 5.17
N LEU A 118 -12.71 -13.82 4.56
CA LEU A 118 -12.68 -12.36 4.63
C LEU A 118 -13.75 -11.78 3.69
N ILE A 119 -14.73 -11.06 4.25
CA ILE A 119 -15.84 -10.45 3.49
C ILE A 119 -15.94 -8.93 3.66
N ARG A 120 -15.27 -8.36 4.66
CA ARG A 120 -15.27 -6.93 4.99
C ARG A 120 -14.08 -6.58 5.89
N THR A 121 -13.86 -5.28 6.11
CA THR A 121 -12.82 -4.75 7.01
C THR A 121 -11.41 -5.27 6.65
N THR A 122 -11.17 -5.44 5.35
CA THR A 122 -9.91 -5.93 4.79
C THR A 122 -9.36 -4.86 3.85
N LEU A 123 -8.09 -4.51 4.06
CA LEU A 123 -7.27 -3.68 3.20
C LEU A 123 -6.26 -4.56 2.48
N TYR A 124 -6.06 -4.31 1.20
CA TYR A 124 -5.00 -4.95 0.41
C TYR A 124 -3.97 -3.91 0.03
N LEU A 125 -2.70 -4.14 0.39
CA LEU A 125 -1.57 -3.34 -0.06
C LEU A 125 -0.82 -4.12 -1.13
N ILE A 126 -0.90 -3.67 -2.37
CA ILE A 126 -0.19 -4.24 -3.51
C ILE A 126 1.01 -3.35 -3.79
N SER A 127 2.23 -3.81 -3.55
CA SER A 127 3.40 -2.96 -3.75
C SER A 127 4.70 -3.75 -3.81
N PRO A 128 5.61 -3.42 -4.74
CA PRO A 128 6.97 -3.93 -4.71
C PRO A 128 7.74 -3.49 -3.45
N ALA A 129 7.30 -2.41 -2.79
CA ALA A 129 7.89 -1.92 -1.54
C ALA A 129 7.76 -2.90 -0.36
N LEU A 130 6.88 -3.90 -0.46
CA LEU A 130 6.72 -4.95 0.56
C LEU A 130 7.81 -6.03 0.50
N GLU A 131 8.69 -5.99 -0.49
CA GLU A 131 9.80 -6.92 -0.61
C GLU A 131 10.88 -6.61 0.43
N LYS A 132 11.20 -7.58 1.29
CA LYS A 132 12.12 -7.37 2.44
C LYS A 132 13.58 -7.10 2.06
N ALA A 133 13.97 -7.31 0.81
CA ALA A 133 15.35 -7.18 0.34
C ALA A 133 15.73 -5.78 -0.17
N ILE A 134 14.87 -4.77 0.01
CA ILE A 134 15.12 -3.44 -0.57
C ILE A 134 16.10 -2.66 0.29
N THR A 135 17.26 -2.34 -0.28
CA THR A 135 18.36 -1.62 0.38
C THR A 135 18.54 -0.17 -0.10
N THR A 136 17.74 0.27 -1.07
CA THR A 136 17.83 1.63 -1.62
C THR A 136 17.43 2.68 -0.58
N ARG A 137 18.34 3.65 -0.35
CA ARG A 137 18.08 4.81 0.52
C ARG A 137 18.00 6.09 -0.30
N SER A 138 17.12 6.98 0.12
CA SER A 138 17.06 8.32 -0.46
C SER A 138 18.44 9.00 -0.38
N ARG A 139 18.86 9.63 -1.49
CA ARG A 139 20.08 10.47 -1.53
C ARG A 139 20.07 11.58 -0.49
N LEU A 140 18.91 11.99 -0.04
CA LEU A 140 18.74 12.99 1.04
C LEU A 140 19.50 12.59 2.31
N TYR A 141 19.58 11.30 2.61
CA TYR A 141 20.27 10.76 3.80
C TYR A 141 21.73 10.38 3.53
N HIS A 142 22.22 10.56 2.31
CA HIS A 142 23.62 10.25 1.98
C HIS A 142 24.57 11.20 2.73
N PRO A 143 25.67 10.72 3.34
CA PRO A 143 26.59 11.55 4.13
C PRO A 143 27.18 12.73 3.38
N GLN A 144 27.39 12.59 2.06
CA GLN A 144 27.93 13.64 1.19
C GLN A 144 26.85 14.57 0.60
N HIS A 145 25.55 14.29 0.82
CA HIS A 145 24.50 15.17 0.37
C HIS A 145 24.30 16.30 1.37
N HIS A 146 24.36 17.54 0.88
CA HIS A 146 24.06 18.71 1.70
C HIS A 146 22.72 19.31 1.29
N HIS A 147 22.03 19.86 2.26
CA HIS A 147 20.80 20.63 2.05
C HIS A 147 20.76 21.79 3.06
N LEU A 148 19.76 22.66 2.94
CA LEU A 148 19.66 23.92 3.68
C LEU A 148 19.92 23.77 5.22
N PHE A 149 19.51 22.67 5.82
CA PHE A 149 19.61 22.43 7.27
C PHE A 149 20.71 21.41 7.65
N ARG A 150 21.48 20.89 6.67
CA ARG A 150 22.54 19.91 6.91
C ARG A 150 23.70 20.11 5.93
N PRO A 151 24.80 20.75 6.36
CA PRO A 151 26.00 20.85 5.52
C PRO A 151 26.61 19.48 5.25
N ALA A 152 27.24 19.28 4.08
CA ALA A 152 27.98 18.07 3.78
C ALA A 152 29.12 17.88 4.80
N LYS A 153 29.32 16.66 5.31
CA LYS A 153 30.51 16.33 6.07
C LYS A 153 31.71 16.42 5.14
N LYS A 154 32.71 17.23 5.51
CA LYS A 154 33.99 17.21 4.82
C LYS A 154 34.63 15.81 4.98
N PRO A 155 35.25 15.24 3.91
CA PRO A 155 35.99 14.01 4.08
C PRO A 155 37.04 14.23 5.17
N GLU A 156 37.09 13.37 6.17
CA GLU A 156 38.18 13.38 7.17
C GLU A 156 39.47 13.17 6.43
N GLN A 157 40.37 14.14 6.55
CA GLN A 157 41.75 13.95 6.09
C GLN A 157 42.35 12.90 7.04
N ILE A 158 42.48 11.68 6.52
CA ILE A 158 43.25 10.62 7.17
C ILE A 158 44.68 11.14 7.25
N LYS A 159 45.12 11.46 8.48
CA LYS A 159 46.50 11.74 8.80
C LYS A 159 47.29 10.44 8.93
#